data_0f3a499599dac26c338983b010351c98
#
_entry.id   0f3a499599dac26c338983b010351c98
#
_cell.length_a   1.000
_cell.length_b   1.000
_cell.length_c   1.000
_cell.angle_alpha   90.00
_cell.angle_beta   90.00
_cell.angle_gamma   90.00
#
_symmetry.space_group_name_H-M   'P 1'
#
loop_
_entity.id
_entity.type
_entity.pdbx_description
1 polymer ?
#
loop_
_entity_poly.entity_id
_entity_poly.type
_entity_poly.pdbx_seq_one_letter_code
_entity_poly.pdbx_strand_id
1 'polypeptide(L)'
;AVDMKGGIACWIAAVSQTLAEGDVPGSLSFLITGDEEGRATHGTKLVVEQLLAEGERIDACVVGEPSSLQVLGDTIKIGRRGSLNVWITVTGKQGHVAYPERGANPIPVLLDLMKRLNDRCLDEGYEAFQPSNLELTTFDVGNTATNVIPGQATGRFNIRFNPVHTGQSLMDWISEEARAAEAASGQTVEVEFLHSGDAFLTQEGPFTTAIQDAVEAELGIRPEASTTGGTSDARFIRAICPVLELGLVGQTMHQIDERVSEADLHSVTRVYRRVIQTFFDRFAPA
;
A
#
# COMPACT_ATOMS: atom_id res chain seq x y z
N ALA A 1 5.00 -0.38 -18.17
CA ALA A 1 4.92 0.99 -18.70
C ALA A 1 3.90 1.82 -17.94
N VAL A 2 2.74 1.20 -17.61
CA VAL A 2 1.68 1.91 -16.87
C VAL A 2 2.09 2.14 -15.42
N ASP A 3 2.82 1.22 -14.85
CA ASP A 3 3.29 1.23 -13.46
C ASP A 3 4.82 1.30 -13.41
N MET A 4 5.36 2.49 -13.11
CA MET A 4 4.72 3.80 -13.38
C MET A 4 5.62 4.68 -14.28
N LYS A 5 6.48 4.07 -15.13
CA LYS A 5 7.43 4.80 -16.02
C LYS A 5 6.71 5.72 -17.00
N GLY A 6 5.49 5.36 -17.44
CA GLY A 6 4.65 6.24 -18.24
C GLY A 6 4.27 7.52 -17.50
N GLY A 7 3.89 7.42 -16.22
CA GLY A 7 3.62 8.56 -15.36
C GLY A 7 4.84 9.47 -15.21
N ILE A 8 6.02 8.90 -14.96
CA ILE A 8 7.29 9.65 -14.87
C ILE A 8 7.58 10.39 -16.18
N ALA A 9 7.46 9.73 -17.32
CA ALA A 9 7.70 10.35 -18.62
C ALA A 9 6.74 11.52 -18.88
N CYS A 10 5.46 11.35 -18.52
CA CYS A 10 4.45 12.41 -18.67
C CYS A 10 4.72 13.59 -17.74
N TRP A 11 5.16 13.38 -16.51
CA TRP A 11 5.57 14.45 -15.61
C TRP A 11 6.77 15.24 -16.16
N ILE A 12 7.81 14.55 -16.66
CA ILE A 12 8.98 15.19 -17.27
C ILE A 12 8.56 16.02 -18.48
N ALA A 13 7.70 15.49 -19.35
CA ALA A 13 7.18 16.21 -20.51
C ALA A 13 6.34 17.43 -20.08
N ALA A 14 5.48 17.29 -19.09
CA ALA A 14 4.65 18.37 -18.57
C ALA A 14 5.49 19.52 -18.00
N VAL A 15 6.48 19.22 -17.18
CA VAL A 15 7.41 20.23 -16.61
C VAL A 15 8.21 20.90 -17.71
N SER A 16 8.78 20.13 -18.68
CA SER A 16 9.54 20.67 -19.79
C SER A 16 8.71 21.65 -20.64
N GLN A 17 7.44 21.31 -20.91
CA GLN A 17 6.53 22.18 -21.65
C GLN A 17 6.16 23.45 -20.86
N THR A 18 5.92 23.31 -19.57
CA THR A 18 5.60 24.44 -18.70
C THR A 18 6.77 25.43 -18.66
N LEU A 19 7.99 24.96 -18.43
CA LEU A 19 9.19 25.81 -18.37
C LEU A 19 9.55 26.43 -19.73
N ALA A 20 9.18 25.82 -20.85
CA ALA A 20 9.35 26.42 -22.18
C ALA A 20 8.41 27.61 -22.43
N GLU A 21 7.31 27.72 -21.69
CA GLU A 21 6.36 28.86 -21.76
C GLU A 21 6.72 30.03 -20.82
N GLY A 22 7.56 29.77 -19.80
CA GLY A 22 8.02 30.75 -18.84
C GLY A 22 8.40 30.17 -17.50
N ASP A 23 8.85 31.02 -16.61
CA ASP A 23 9.21 30.63 -15.24
C ASP A 23 7.95 30.34 -14.41
N VAL A 24 8.07 29.41 -13.46
CA VAL A 24 7.04 29.17 -12.46
C VAL A 24 7.38 29.93 -11.17
N PRO A 25 6.36 30.42 -10.41
CA PRO A 25 6.59 31.19 -9.19
C PRO A 25 6.91 30.30 -7.99
N GLY A 26 7.88 29.38 -8.14
CA GLY A 26 8.29 28.44 -7.11
C GLY A 26 9.26 27.39 -7.62
N SER A 27 9.30 26.24 -6.96
CA SER A 27 10.20 25.13 -7.31
C SER A 27 9.40 23.88 -7.68
N LEU A 28 9.88 23.17 -8.70
CA LEU A 28 9.42 21.85 -9.09
C LEU A 28 10.54 20.82 -8.86
N SER A 29 10.27 19.80 -8.08
CA SER A 29 11.22 18.76 -7.77
C SER A 29 10.71 17.39 -8.19
N PHE A 30 11.60 16.53 -8.65
CA PHE A 30 11.32 15.14 -8.93
C PHE A 30 11.98 14.26 -7.87
N LEU A 31 11.19 13.43 -7.23
CA LEU A 31 11.68 12.33 -6.39
C LEU A 31 11.50 11.03 -7.18
N ILE A 32 12.61 10.51 -7.74
CA ILE A 32 12.61 9.27 -8.53
C ILE A 32 13.42 8.23 -7.78
N THR A 33 12.75 7.20 -7.31
CA THR A 33 13.33 6.15 -6.49
C THR A 33 13.04 4.76 -7.07
N GLY A 34 13.71 3.75 -6.54
CA GLY A 34 13.42 2.32 -6.78
C GLY A 34 12.93 1.66 -5.49
N ASP A 35 12.85 0.30 -5.51
CA ASP A 35 12.46 -0.55 -4.37
C ASP A 35 10.98 -0.41 -3.91
N GLU A 36 10.11 0.27 -4.69
CA GLU A 36 8.69 0.39 -4.34
C GLU A 36 7.99 -0.97 -4.37
N GLU A 37 8.23 -1.76 -5.40
CA GLU A 37 7.71 -3.12 -5.61
C GLU A 37 8.41 -4.19 -4.76
N GLY A 38 9.47 -3.80 -4.07
CA GLY A 38 10.27 -4.69 -3.24
C GLY A 38 9.95 -4.55 -1.76
N ARG A 39 11.02 -4.52 -0.96
CA ARG A 39 10.90 -4.34 0.50
C ARG A 39 10.70 -2.90 0.94
N ALA A 40 10.85 -1.94 0.03
CA ALA A 40 10.76 -0.50 0.26
C ALA A 40 11.68 -0.01 1.41
N THR A 41 12.87 -0.60 1.51
CA THR A 41 13.84 -0.28 2.57
C THR A 41 14.90 0.73 2.14
N HIS A 42 15.18 0.83 0.84
CA HIS A 42 16.27 1.64 0.27
C HIS A 42 15.81 2.65 -0.79
N GLY A 43 14.51 2.95 -0.84
CA GLY A 43 13.92 3.89 -1.78
C GLY A 43 13.46 5.17 -1.13
N THR A 44 12.23 5.55 -1.42
CA THR A 44 11.57 6.79 -0.97
C THR A 44 11.66 7.00 0.53
N LYS A 45 11.56 5.94 1.33
CA LYS A 45 11.67 6.03 2.79
C LYS A 45 12.96 6.75 3.23
N LEU A 46 14.13 6.29 2.75
CA LEU A 46 15.42 6.88 3.13
C LEU A 46 15.57 8.31 2.64
N VAL A 47 15.07 8.61 1.43
CA VAL A 47 15.12 9.98 0.90
C VAL A 47 14.25 10.92 1.73
N VAL A 48 13.05 10.49 2.13
CA VAL A 48 12.17 11.27 3.02
C VAL A 48 12.83 11.50 4.38
N GLU A 49 13.47 10.49 4.97
CA GLU A 49 14.21 10.63 6.22
C GLU A 49 15.35 11.66 6.09
N GLN A 50 16.05 11.68 4.96
CA GLN A 50 17.11 12.66 4.67
C GLN A 50 16.53 14.06 4.49
N LEU A 51 15.48 14.25 3.70
CA LEU A 51 14.82 15.54 3.50
C LEU A 51 14.34 16.15 4.82
N LEU A 52 13.76 15.32 5.69
CA LEU A 52 13.39 15.74 7.06
C LEU A 52 14.59 16.20 7.89
N ALA A 53 15.70 15.46 7.83
CA ALA A 53 16.92 15.79 8.55
C ALA A 53 17.59 17.07 8.04
N GLU A 54 17.47 17.36 6.75
CA GLU A 54 17.96 18.58 6.09
C GLU A 54 17.04 19.79 6.30
N GLY A 55 15.83 19.56 6.82
CA GLY A 55 14.83 20.60 7.04
C GLY A 55 14.19 21.11 5.76
N GLU A 56 14.21 20.31 4.68
CA GLU A 56 13.55 20.64 3.43
C GLU A 56 12.04 20.82 3.61
N ARG A 57 11.51 21.84 2.96
CA ARG A 57 10.07 22.14 2.98
C ARG A 57 9.47 21.89 1.61
N ILE A 58 8.52 20.98 1.59
CA ILE A 58 7.72 20.63 0.42
C ILE A 58 6.27 21.00 0.72
N ASP A 59 5.62 21.77 -0.14
CA ASP A 59 4.25 22.22 0.10
C ASP A 59 3.22 21.15 -0.27
N ALA A 60 3.47 20.39 -1.32
CA ALA A 60 2.61 19.27 -1.75
C ALA A 60 3.35 18.30 -2.68
N CYS A 61 2.85 17.07 -2.78
CA CYS A 61 3.36 16.06 -3.71
C CYS A 61 2.21 15.41 -4.48
N VAL A 62 2.43 15.15 -5.77
CA VAL A 62 1.57 14.29 -6.59
C VAL A 62 2.41 13.12 -7.08
N VAL A 63 2.00 11.91 -6.70
CA VAL A 63 2.65 10.68 -7.15
C VAL A 63 1.99 10.20 -8.43
N GLY A 64 2.80 9.87 -9.43
CA GLY A 64 2.33 9.46 -10.77
C GLY A 64 1.89 8.00 -10.87
N GLU A 65 1.47 7.40 -9.77
CA GLU A 65 0.92 6.04 -9.70
C GLU A 65 -0.33 5.89 -10.56
N PRO A 66 -0.59 4.71 -11.15
CA PRO A 66 -1.79 4.46 -11.94
C PRO A 66 -3.04 4.44 -11.07
N SER A 67 -3.60 5.62 -10.83
CA SER A 67 -4.75 5.83 -9.96
C SER A 67 -6.10 5.66 -10.63
N SER A 68 -6.17 5.90 -11.95
CA SER A 68 -7.42 5.80 -12.72
C SER A 68 -7.87 4.34 -12.87
N LEU A 69 -9.19 4.10 -12.76
CA LEU A 69 -9.75 2.74 -12.71
C LEU A 69 -10.26 2.25 -14.07
N GLN A 70 -11.18 2.98 -14.69
CA GLN A 70 -11.82 2.59 -15.97
C GLN A 70 -11.44 3.54 -17.10
N VAL A 71 -11.46 4.82 -16.82
CA VAL A 71 -11.10 5.88 -17.77
C VAL A 71 -10.11 6.83 -17.10
N LEU A 72 -9.25 7.42 -17.91
CA LEU A 72 -8.25 8.37 -17.42
C LEU A 72 -8.92 9.53 -16.67
N GLY A 73 -8.48 9.80 -15.44
CA GLY A 73 -8.96 10.88 -14.61
C GLY A 73 -10.24 10.58 -13.83
N ASP A 74 -10.76 9.36 -13.83
CA ASP A 74 -11.95 9.01 -13.05
C ASP A 74 -11.69 8.95 -11.55
N THR A 75 -10.44 8.75 -11.14
CA THR A 75 -10.08 8.55 -9.73
C THR A 75 -8.72 9.17 -9.40
N ILE A 76 -8.64 9.83 -8.25
CA ILE A 76 -7.39 10.18 -7.56
C ILE A 76 -7.32 9.41 -6.24
N LYS A 77 -6.12 9.05 -5.79
CA LYS A 77 -5.95 8.40 -4.48
C LYS A 77 -5.49 9.42 -3.46
N ILE A 78 -6.33 9.66 -2.46
CA ILE A 78 -6.06 10.57 -1.36
C ILE A 78 -5.58 9.87 -0.09
N GLY A 79 -5.52 8.54 -0.12
CA GLY A 79 -5.06 7.71 0.98
C GLY A 79 -4.94 6.26 0.59
N ARG A 80 -4.29 5.49 1.43
CA ARG A 80 -4.11 4.05 1.25
C ARG A 80 -4.26 3.33 2.57
N ARG A 81 -4.79 2.10 2.54
CA ARG A 81 -4.81 1.23 3.70
C ARG A 81 -3.40 0.76 4.05
N GLY A 82 -3.15 0.53 5.33
CA GLY A 82 -1.96 -0.14 5.80
C GLY A 82 -1.91 -1.60 5.36
N SER A 83 -0.73 -2.20 5.43
CA SER A 83 -0.53 -3.60 5.07
C SER A 83 0.42 -4.29 6.03
N LEU A 84 -0.01 -5.44 6.56
CA LEU A 84 0.77 -6.29 7.44
C LEU A 84 0.72 -7.73 6.92
N ASN A 85 1.89 -8.28 6.55
CA ASN A 85 2.04 -9.70 6.25
C ASN A 85 2.49 -10.43 7.51
N VAL A 86 1.95 -11.62 7.73
CA VAL A 86 2.20 -12.41 8.92
C VAL A 86 2.46 -13.87 8.53
N TRP A 87 3.51 -14.45 9.10
CA TRP A 87 3.80 -15.89 9.04
C TRP A 87 3.70 -16.46 10.44
N ILE A 88 3.00 -17.59 10.58
CA ILE A 88 2.90 -18.34 11.83
C ILE A 88 3.46 -19.72 11.60
N THR A 89 4.38 -20.12 12.46
CA THR A 89 4.96 -21.46 12.48
C THR A 89 4.67 -22.12 13.80
N VAL A 90 3.98 -23.27 13.77
CA VAL A 90 3.78 -24.11 14.96
C VAL A 90 4.71 -25.31 14.87
N THR A 91 5.57 -25.46 15.88
CA THR A 91 6.49 -26.58 16.01
C THR A 91 5.97 -27.52 17.09
N GLY A 92 5.61 -28.73 16.65
CA GLY A 92 5.18 -29.83 17.49
C GLY A 92 6.23 -30.95 17.59
N LYS A 93 5.76 -32.17 17.65
CA LYS A 93 6.62 -33.35 17.70
C LYS A 93 6.12 -34.40 16.73
N GLN A 94 6.98 -34.81 15.79
CA GLN A 94 6.69 -35.87 14.84
C GLN A 94 6.44 -37.21 15.58
N GLY A 95 5.46 -37.98 15.09
CA GLY A 95 5.11 -39.25 15.66
C GLY A 95 4.32 -40.16 14.70
N HIS A 96 4.09 -41.38 15.09
CA HIS A 96 3.23 -42.32 14.35
C HIS A 96 1.76 -42.06 14.70
N VAL A 97 0.86 -41.92 13.72
CA VAL A 97 -0.57 -41.59 13.96
C VAL A 97 -1.30 -42.60 14.85
N ALA A 98 -0.83 -43.86 14.90
CA ALA A 98 -1.40 -44.88 15.78
C ALA A 98 -0.99 -44.73 17.27
N TYR A 99 -0.02 -43.85 17.56
CA TYR A 99 0.48 -43.60 18.92
C TYR A 99 0.53 -42.08 19.18
N PRO A 100 -0.64 -41.41 19.17
CA PRO A 100 -0.70 -39.94 19.24
C PRO A 100 -0.10 -39.38 20.54
N GLU A 101 -0.09 -40.12 21.61
CA GLU A 101 0.52 -39.77 22.91
C GLU A 101 2.06 -39.61 22.85
N ARG A 102 2.70 -40.07 21.78
CA ARG A 102 4.16 -40.00 21.57
C ARG A 102 4.55 -38.81 20.67
N GLY A 103 3.57 -38.20 20.03
CA GLY A 103 3.73 -37.05 19.17
C GLY A 103 3.08 -35.79 19.77
N ALA A 104 3.20 -34.66 19.04
CA ALA A 104 2.45 -33.45 19.30
C ALA A 104 2.09 -32.82 17.94
N ASN A 105 0.83 -32.94 17.53
CA ASN A 105 0.40 -32.52 16.19
C ASN A 105 0.26 -31.01 16.12
N PRO A 106 1.04 -30.28 15.28
CA PRO A 106 0.94 -28.83 15.16
C PRO A 106 -0.27 -28.38 14.35
N ILE A 107 -0.86 -29.25 13.51
CA ILE A 107 -1.96 -28.86 12.62
C ILE A 107 -3.18 -28.32 13.37
N PRO A 108 -3.73 -29.02 14.39
CA PRO A 108 -4.88 -28.52 15.13
C PRO A 108 -4.61 -27.17 15.81
N VAL A 109 -3.40 -26.96 16.33
CA VAL A 109 -3.02 -25.71 17.00
C VAL A 109 -2.98 -24.55 16.01
N LEU A 110 -2.33 -24.74 14.86
CA LEU A 110 -2.27 -23.74 13.81
C LEU A 110 -3.66 -23.44 13.25
N LEU A 111 -4.46 -24.48 12.99
CA LEU A 111 -5.81 -24.32 12.43
C LEU A 111 -6.72 -23.53 13.36
N ASP A 112 -6.70 -23.82 14.67
CA ASP A 112 -7.49 -23.10 15.66
C ASP A 112 -7.03 -21.64 15.80
N LEU A 113 -5.73 -21.41 15.86
CA LEU A 113 -5.18 -20.05 15.94
C LEU A 113 -5.57 -19.23 14.70
N MET A 114 -5.33 -19.75 13.50
CA MET A 114 -5.67 -19.05 12.26
C MET A 114 -7.17 -18.81 12.12
N LYS A 115 -8.00 -19.77 12.57
CA LYS A 115 -9.45 -19.59 12.60
C LYS A 115 -9.86 -18.44 13.54
N ARG A 116 -9.33 -18.38 14.77
CA ARG A 116 -9.64 -17.30 15.71
C ARG A 116 -9.23 -15.93 15.16
N LEU A 117 -8.04 -15.84 14.55
CA LEU A 117 -7.58 -14.59 13.93
C LEU A 117 -8.50 -14.16 12.76
N ASN A 118 -8.89 -15.10 11.91
CA ASN A 118 -9.74 -14.84 10.74
C ASN A 118 -11.19 -14.49 11.10
N ASP A 119 -11.73 -15.08 12.16
CA ASP A 119 -13.12 -14.87 12.59
C ASP A 119 -13.33 -13.51 13.27
N ARG A 120 -12.26 -12.80 13.63
CA ARG A 120 -12.34 -11.49 14.26
C ARG A 120 -12.77 -10.42 13.27
N CYS A 121 -13.88 -9.75 13.55
CA CYS A 121 -14.17 -8.46 12.92
C CYS A 121 -13.18 -7.41 13.46
N LEU A 122 -12.35 -6.85 12.60
CA LEU A 122 -11.34 -5.87 13.00
C LEU A 122 -11.98 -4.51 13.26
N ASP A 123 -12.85 -4.05 12.36
CA ASP A 123 -13.64 -2.82 12.43
C ASP A 123 -14.76 -2.82 11.39
N GLU A 124 -15.63 -1.82 11.44
CA GLU A 124 -16.76 -1.62 10.52
C GLU A 124 -16.46 -0.60 9.41
N GLY A 125 -15.22 -0.18 9.26
CA GLY A 125 -14.78 0.89 8.37
C GLY A 125 -14.45 2.19 9.11
N TYR A 126 -13.89 3.15 8.39
CA TYR A 126 -13.48 4.43 8.96
C TYR A 126 -13.49 5.53 7.90
N GLU A 127 -14.36 6.55 8.06
CA GLU A 127 -14.50 7.67 7.11
C GLU A 127 -14.53 7.19 5.65
N ALA A 128 -13.51 7.56 4.85
CA ALA A 128 -13.36 7.18 3.45
C ALA A 128 -12.78 5.76 3.24
N PHE A 129 -12.58 4.98 4.31
CA PHE A 129 -12.00 3.65 4.23
C PHE A 129 -13.01 2.53 4.38
N GLN A 130 -12.79 1.48 3.62
CA GLN A 130 -13.44 0.19 3.80
C GLN A 130 -13.05 -0.44 5.16
N PRO A 131 -13.84 -1.39 5.68
CA PRO A 131 -13.42 -2.21 6.81
C PRO A 131 -12.06 -2.86 6.59
N SER A 132 -11.29 -2.97 7.66
CA SER A 132 -10.05 -3.75 7.65
C SER A 132 -10.37 -5.22 7.48
N ASN A 133 -9.55 -5.92 6.70
CA ASN A 133 -9.75 -7.34 6.42
C ASN A 133 -8.47 -8.14 6.57
N LEU A 134 -8.62 -9.38 7.02
CA LEU A 134 -7.59 -10.40 7.06
C LEU A 134 -7.89 -11.47 6.03
N GLU A 135 -6.89 -11.79 5.18
CA GLU A 135 -7.01 -12.86 4.18
C GLU A 135 -5.93 -13.91 4.39
N LEU A 136 -6.36 -15.15 4.61
CA LEU A 136 -5.46 -16.29 4.70
C LEU A 136 -4.91 -16.62 3.31
N THR A 137 -3.59 -16.64 3.16
CA THR A 137 -2.95 -16.83 1.86
C THR A 137 -2.22 -18.16 1.71
N THR A 138 -1.87 -18.81 2.82
CA THR A 138 -1.18 -20.10 2.79
C THR A 138 -1.48 -20.87 4.07
N PHE A 139 -1.69 -22.18 3.93
CA PHE A 139 -1.68 -23.16 5.01
C PHE A 139 -0.91 -24.37 4.52
N ASP A 140 0.31 -24.58 5.00
CA ASP A 140 1.24 -25.57 4.47
C ASP A 140 1.82 -26.44 5.58
N VAL A 141 1.83 -27.73 5.33
CA VAL A 141 2.42 -28.73 6.24
C VAL A 141 3.52 -29.50 5.55
N GLY A 142 3.46 -29.65 4.21
CA GLY A 142 4.43 -30.40 3.41
C GLY A 142 4.53 -31.89 3.76
N ASN A 143 3.58 -32.45 4.51
CA ASN A 143 3.61 -33.85 4.95
C ASN A 143 3.10 -34.80 3.85
N THR A 144 3.97 -35.62 3.30
CA THR A 144 3.65 -36.61 2.26
C THR A 144 3.32 -38.00 2.82
N ALA A 145 3.60 -38.25 4.10
CA ALA A 145 3.39 -39.55 4.73
C ALA A 145 2.02 -39.62 5.41
N THR A 146 1.24 -40.65 5.07
CA THR A 146 -0.15 -40.82 5.55
C THR A 146 -0.26 -41.31 7.00
N ASN A 147 0.80 -41.88 7.56
CA ASN A 147 0.84 -42.47 8.89
C ASN A 147 1.77 -41.72 9.87
N VAL A 148 2.16 -40.47 9.54
CA VAL A 148 3.07 -39.65 10.34
C VAL A 148 2.37 -38.36 10.76
N ILE A 149 2.41 -38.07 12.06
CA ILE A 149 2.10 -36.75 12.62
C ILE A 149 3.27 -35.82 12.24
N PRO A 150 3.06 -34.67 11.55
CA PRO A 150 4.16 -33.78 11.15
C PRO A 150 4.80 -33.11 12.37
N GLY A 151 6.05 -32.71 12.22
CA GLY A 151 6.77 -31.96 13.25
C GLY A 151 6.51 -30.47 13.23
N GLN A 152 5.99 -29.94 12.12
CA GLN A 152 5.77 -28.50 11.93
C GLN A 152 4.58 -28.26 11.00
N ALA A 153 3.91 -27.12 11.19
CA ALA A 153 2.89 -26.58 10.29
C ALA A 153 3.05 -25.05 10.19
N THR A 154 2.85 -24.49 8.99
CA THR A 154 3.00 -23.05 8.73
C THR A 154 1.74 -22.48 8.12
N GLY A 155 1.43 -21.23 8.47
CA GLY A 155 0.36 -20.44 7.89
C GLY A 155 0.80 -19.03 7.56
N ARG A 156 0.15 -18.42 6.57
CA ARG A 156 0.41 -17.02 6.21
C ARG A 156 -0.89 -16.31 5.90
N PHE A 157 -0.95 -15.03 6.25
CA PHE A 157 -2.04 -14.14 5.89
C PHE A 157 -1.55 -12.71 5.71
N ASN A 158 -2.40 -11.88 5.09
CA ASN A 158 -2.21 -10.44 4.98
C ASN A 158 -3.39 -9.72 5.64
N ILE A 159 -3.10 -8.62 6.33
CA ILE A 159 -4.11 -7.69 6.84
C ILE A 159 -3.99 -6.39 6.07
N ARG A 160 -5.11 -5.95 5.47
CA ARG A 160 -5.28 -4.58 4.97
C ARG A 160 -6.11 -3.81 5.99
N PHE A 161 -5.56 -2.72 6.52
CA PHE A 161 -6.18 -2.02 7.65
C PHE A 161 -6.29 -0.52 7.41
N ASN A 162 -7.35 0.06 7.95
CA ASN A 162 -7.65 1.48 7.93
C ASN A 162 -7.06 2.19 9.18
N PRO A 163 -7.19 3.53 9.34
CA PRO A 163 -6.59 4.27 10.45
C PRO A 163 -7.11 3.94 11.85
N VAL A 164 -8.13 3.09 12.00
CA VAL A 164 -8.55 2.57 13.33
C VAL A 164 -7.45 1.74 13.97
N HIS A 165 -6.59 1.12 13.13
CA HIS A 165 -5.48 0.30 13.56
C HIS A 165 -4.13 0.92 13.18
N THR A 166 -3.10 0.53 13.91
CA THR A 166 -1.70 0.68 13.51
C THR A 166 -1.09 -0.70 13.29
N GLY A 167 -0.02 -0.79 12.50
CA GLY A 167 0.71 -2.05 12.36
C GLY A 167 1.13 -2.61 13.72
N GLN A 168 1.57 -1.75 14.65
CA GLN A 168 1.96 -2.16 15.99
C GLN A 168 0.79 -2.77 16.77
N SER A 169 -0.39 -2.15 16.78
CA SER A 169 -1.56 -2.68 17.50
C SER A 169 -2.00 -4.05 17.00
N LEU A 170 -1.89 -4.28 15.69
CA LEU A 170 -2.19 -5.59 15.09
C LEU A 170 -1.12 -6.63 15.42
N MET A 171 0.16 -6.26 15.39
CA MET A 171 1.26 -7.15 15.78
C MET A 171 1.16 -7.56 17.24
N ASP A 172 0.81 -6.63 18.13
CA ASP A 172 0.62 -6.91 19.57
C ASP A 172 -0.53 -7.90 19.79
N TRP A 173 -1.68 -7.66 19.16
CA TRP A 173 -2.82 -8.58 19.22
C TRP A 173 -2.47 -9.98 18.73
N ILE A 174 -1.85 -10.11 17.53
CA ILE A 174 -1.49 -11.41 16.97
C ILE A 174 -0.48 -12.14 17.86
N SER A 175 0.48 -11.40 18.42
CA SER A 175 1.47 -11.96 19.35
C SER A 175 0.84 -12.46 20.64
N GLU A 176 -0.22 -11.81 21.12
CA GLU A 176 -0.99 -12.26 22.30
C GLU A 176 -1.74 -13.56 22.02
N GLU A 177 -2.43 -13.64 20.87
CA GLU A 177 -3.12 -14.85 20.43
C GLU A 177 -2.17 -16.04 20.22
N ALA A 178 -0.98 -15.78 19.67
CA ALA A 178 0.06 -16.80 19.49
C ALA A 178 0.58 -17.32 20.84
N ARG A 179 0.86 -16.41 21.79
CA ARG A 179 1.27 -16.79 23.16
C ARG A 179 0.19 -17.61 23.88
N ALA A 180 -1.08 -17.26 23.70
CA ALA A 180 -2.19 -18.01 24.27
C ALA A 180 -2.28 -19.43 23.66
N ALA A 181 -2.06 -19.58 22.34
CA ALA A 181 -2.03 -20.87 21.68
C ALA A 181 -0.84 -21.72 22.15
N GLU A 182 0.33 -21.13 22.31
CA GLU A 182 1.53 -21.79 22.86
C GLU A 182 1.28 -22.28 24.29
N ALA A 183 0.77 -21.44 25.16
CA ALA A 183 0.45 -21.80 26.55
C ALA A 183 -0.58 -22.93 26.66
N ALA A 184 -1.61 -22.93 25.79
CA ALA A 184 -2.67 -23.92 25.81
C ALA A 184 -2.21 -25.28 25.26
N SER A 185 -1.33 -25.29 24.24
CA SER A 185 -0.89 -26.51 23.54
C SER A 185 0.41 -27.10 24.08
N GLY A 186 1.24 -26.29 24.72
CA GLY A 186 2.63 -26.64 25.07
C GLY A 186 3.56 -26.80 23.86
N GLN A 187 3.13 -26.35 22.66
CA GLN A 187 3.90 -26.38 21.43
C GLN A 187 4.40 -24.97 21.13
N THR A 188 5.60 -24.84 20.55
CA THR A 188 6.18 -23.52 20.20
C THR A 188 5.40 -22.90 19.06
N VAL A 189 5.03 -21.61 19.21
CA VAL A 189 4.34 -20.80 18.20
C VAL A 189 5.18 -19.57 17.87
N GLU A 190 5.83 -19.57 16.73
CA GLU A 190 6.64 -18.47 16.24
C GLU A 190 5.83 -17.61 15.27
N VAL A 191 5.96 -16.28 15.38
CA VAL A 191 5.29 -15.32 14.50
C VAL A 191 6.33 -14.37 13.91
N GLU A 192 6.30 -14.22 12.58
CA GLU A 192 7.09 -13.25 11.86
C GLU A 192 6.19 -12.22 11.20
N PHE A 193 6.62 -10.96 11.19
CA PHE A 193 5.88 -9.83 10.64
C PHE A 193 6.67 -9.11 9.55
N LEU A 194 5.95 -8.71 8.50
CA LEU A 194 6.43 -7.71 7.54
C LEU A 194 5.39 -6.59 7.46
N HIS A 195 5.65 -5.50 8.16
CA HIS A 195 4.83 -4.30 8.14
C HIS A 195 5.26 -3.40 6.98
N SER A 196 4.42 -3.30 5.94
CA SER A 196 4.71 -2.48 4.76
C SER A 196 4.45 -0.99 5.00
N GLY A 197 3.58 -0.64 5.94
CA GLY A 197 3.25 0.74 6.35
C GLY A 197 1.86 0.85 6.95
N ASP A 198 1.64 1.94 7.67
CA ASP A 198 0.34 2.30 8.24
C ASP A 198 -0.58 2.91 7.17
N ALA A 199 -1.87 2.91 7.45
CA ALA A 199 -2.85 3.63 6.66
C ALA A 199 -2.60 5.14 6.72
N PHE A 200 -2.90 5.84 5.64
CA PHE A 200 -2.85 7.30 5.62
C PHE A 200 -4.03 7.89 4.84
N LEU A 201 -4.36 9.12 5.17
CA LEU A 201 -5.37 9.93 4.49
C LEU A 201 -4.85 11.35 4.34
N THR A 202 -4.85 11.88 3.14
CA THR A 202 -4.77 13.31 2.88
C THR A 202 -6.19 13.87 2.95
N GLN A 203 -6.42 14.75 3.89
CA GLN A 203 -7.75 15.35 4.08
C GLN A 203 -8.20 16.07 2.82
N GLU A 204 -9.48 15.94 2.50
CA GLU A 204 -10.07 16.76 1.43
C GLU A 204 -9.97 18.23 1.80
N GLY A 205 -9.56 19.05 0.83
CA GLY A 205 -9.30 20.48 1.06
C GLY A 205 -8.83 21.19 -0.21
N PRO A 206 -8.27 22.39 -0.06
CA PRO A 206 -7.86 23.21 -1.22
C PRO A 206 -6.92 22.50 -2.18
N PHE A 207 -5.98 21.69 -1.69
CA PHE A 207 -5.05 20.91 -2.54
C PHE A 207 -5.78 19.84 -3.35
N THR A 208 -6.58 18.99 -2.70
CA THR A 208 -7.36 17.95 -3.39
C THR A 208 -8.31 18.57 -4.41
N THR A 209 -9.00 19.66 -4.03
CA THR A 209 -9.90 20.40 -4.92
C THR A 209 -9.14 20.96 -6.14
N ALA A 210 -7.95 21.53 -5.94
CA ALA A 210 -7.14 22.06 -7.05
C ALA A 210 -6.79 20.98 -8.08
N ILE A 211 -6.45 19.77 -7.61
CA ILE A 211 -6.16 18.65 -8.48
C ILE A 211 -7.42 18.15 -9.22
N GLN A 212 -8.54 18.02 -8.51
CA GLN A 212 -9.82 17.65 -9.13
C GLN A 212 -10.24 18.66 -10.22
N ASP A 213 -10.14 19.95 -9.95
CA ASP A 213 -10.46 21.01 -10.90
C ASP A 213 -9.53 20.98 -12.13
N ALA A 214 -8.23 20.69 -11.93
CA ALA A 214 -7.29 20.57 -13.03
C ALA A 214 -7.62 19.39 -13.96
N VAL A 215 -7.98 18.24 -13.39
CA VAL A 215 -8.40 17.07 -14.15
C VAL A 215 -9.70 17.35 -14.90
N GLU A 216 -10.70 17.91 -14.22
CA GLU A 216 -12.00 18.24 -14.81
C GLU A 216 -11.86 19.23 -15.97
N ALA A 217 -11.00 20.24 -15.84
CA ALA A 217 -10.75 21.23 -16.89
C ALA A 217 -10.16 20.62 -18.17
N GLU A 218 -9.32 19.56 -18.04
CA GLU A 218 -8.66 18.93 -19.19
C GLU A 218 -9.44 17.75 -19.78
N LEU A 219 -10.13 16.98 -18.94
CA LEU A 219 -10.77 15.72 -19.35
C LEU A 219 -12.30 15.79 -19.32
N GLY A 220 -12.90 16.84 -18.73
CA GLY A 220 -14.34 16.93 -18.53
C GLY A 220 -14.89 15.95 -17.51
N ILE A 221 -14.03 15.33 -16.70
CA ILE A 221 -14.39 14.34 -15.67
C ILE A 221 -13.81 14.85 -14.34
N ARG A 222 -14.67 14.96 -13.33
CA ARG A 222 -14.22 15.24 -11.96
C ARG A 222 -13.87 13.94 -11.28
N PRO A 223 -12.59 13.73 -10.90
CA PRO A 223 -12.17 12.47 -10.29
C PRO A 223 -12.80 12.24 -8.93
N GLU A 224 -13.15 10.98 -8.65
CA GLU A 224 -13.51 10.54 -7.31
C GLU A 224 -12.26 10.51 -6.42
N ALA A 225 -12.36 11.04 -5.21
CA ALA A 225 -11.33 10.91 -4.18
C ALA A 225 -11.49 9.55 -3.49
N SER A 226 -10.46 8.70 -3.55
CA SER A 226 -10.56 7.30 -3.13
C SER A 226 -9.37 6.87 -2.29
N THR A 227 -9.59 5.88 -1.42
CA THR A 227 -8.57 5.23 -0.58
C THR A 227 -8.36 3.76 -0.95
N THR A 228 -9.03 3.30 -2.02
CA THR A 228 -8.97 1.89 -2.45
C THR A 228 -7.66 1.53 -3.14
N GLY A 229 -7.33 0.25 -3.18
CA GLY A 229 -6.16 -0.31 -3.87
C GLY A 229 -5.04 -0.76 -2.93
N GLY A 230 -3.88 -1.04 -3.51
CA GLY A 230 -2.66 -1.43 -2.81
C GLY A 230 -2.01 -0.29 -2.05
N THR A 231 -0.86 -0.53 -1.45
CA THR A 231 -0.04 0.54 -0.87
C THR A 231 0.88 1.15 -1.92
N SER A 232 1.45 2.32 -1.64
CA SER A 232 2.42 3.02 -2.51
C SER A 232 3.40 3.83 -1.67
N ASP A 233 4.41 4.39 -2.29
CA ASP A 233 5.41 5.24 -1.63
C ASP A 233 4.85 6.57 -1.11
N ALA A 234 3.64 6.96 -1.49
CA ALA A 234 2.91 8.06 -0.87
C ALA A 234 2.81 7.93 0.67
N ARG A 235 2.82 6.69 1.20
CA ARG A 235 2.86 6.40 2.64
C ARG A 235 4.04 7.01 3.37
N PHE A 236 5.17 7.18 2.71
CA PHE A 236 6.36 7.82 3.28
C PHE A 236 6.33 9.33 3.11
N ILE A 237 5.91 9.79 1.92
CA ILE A 237 5.88 11.21 1.55
C ILE A 237 4.91 12.01 2.43
N ARG A 238 3.82 11.40 2.89
CA ARG A 238 2.87 12.04 3.80
C ARG A 238 3.51 12.59 5.09
N ALA A 239 4.69 12.12 5.45
CA ALA A 239 5.40 12.60 6.63
C ALA A 239 5.95 14.02 6.46
N ILE A 240 6.12 14.49 5.22
CA ILE A 240 6.73 15.78 4.90
C ILE A 240 5.78 16.76 4.25
N CYS A 241 4.73 16.28 3.54
CA CYS A 241 3.76 17.17 2.88
C CYS A 241 2.42 16.45 2.61
N PRO A 242 1.34 17.19 2.29
CA PRO A 242 0.14 16.64 1.68
C PRO A 242 0.50 15.89 0.38
N VAL A 243 -0.03 14.69 0.21
CA VAL A 243 0.27 13.84 -0.95
C VAL A 243 -0.99 13.17 -1.46
N LEU A 244 -1.12 13.08 -2.77
CA LEU A 244 -2.13 12.27 -3.44
C LEU A 244 -1.53 11.61 -4.68
N GLU A 245 -2.25 10.66 -5.24
CA GLU A 245 -1.82 9.95 -6.45
C GLU A 245 -2.76 10.28 -7.59
N LEU A 246 -2.19 10.59 -8.73
CA LEU A 246 -2.88 10.88 -9.98
C LEU A 246 -2.07 10.33 -11.15
N GLY A 247 -2.65 9.41 -11.92
CA GLY A 247 -1.96 8.86 -13.08
C GLY A 247 -2.84 8.03 -14.01
N LEU A 248 -2.17 7.18 -14.74
CA LEU A 248 -2.71 6.39 -15.84
C LEU A 248 -3.75 5.36 -15.37
N VAL A 249 -4.43 4.72 -16.34
CA VAL A 249 -5.40 3.67 -16.09
C VAL A 249 -4.68 2.35 -15.78
N GLY A 250 -4.87 1.84 -14.56
CA GLY A 250 -4.11 0.73 -13.98
C GLY A 250 -4.55 -0.68 -14.39
N GLN A 251 -5.42 -0.85 -15.41
CA GLN A 251 -6.04 -2.14 -15.74
C GLN A 251 -5.07 -3.27 -16.12
N THR A 252 -3.87 -2.95 -16.61
CA THR A 252 -2.87 -3.93 -17.02
C THR A 252 -1.67 -4.01 -16.08
N MET A 253 -1.71 -3.29 -14.97
CA MET A 253 -0.70 -3.26 -13.93
C MET A 253 -0.39 -4.68 -13.42
N HIS A 254 0.89 -5.02 -13.27
CA HIS A 254 1.39 -6.33 -12.84
C HIS A 254 0.99 -7.53 -13.74
N GLN A 255 0.52 -7.27 -14.96
CA GLN A 255 0.19 -8.32 -15.91
C GLN A 255 1.32 -8.55 -16.93
N ILE A 256 1.33 -9.73 -17.53
CA ILE A 256 2.15 -9.98 -18.74
C ILE A 256 1.62 -9.03 -19.82
N ASP A 257 2.54 -8.39 -20.57
CA ASP A 257 2.22 -7.37 -21.57
C ASP A 257 1.56 -6.10 -20.99
N GLU A 258 1.98 -5.71 -19.79
CA GLU A 258 1.63 -4.42 -19.21
C GLU A 258 1.83 -3.29 -20.22
N ARG A 259 0.82 -2.48 -20.41
CA ARG A 259 0.76 -1.46 -21.45
C ARG A 259 -0.03 -0.24 -21.06
N VAL A 260 0.16 0.83 -21.82
CA VAL A 260 -0.61 2.07 -21.73
C VAL A 260 -0.95 2.55 -23.14
N SER A 261 -2.07 3.21 -23.28
CA SER A 261 -2.46 3.89 -24.53
C SER A 261 -1.60 5.13 -24.77
N GLU A 262 -1.13 5.34 -25.98
CA GLU A 262 -0.42 6.57 -26.37
C GLU A 262 -1.30 7.82 -26.17
N ALA A 263 -2.59 7.70 -26.46
CA ALA A 263 -3.56 8.77 -26.24
C ALA A 263 -3.65 9.16 -24.75
N ASP A 264 -3.56 8.19 -23.84
CA ASP A 264 -3.57 8.44 -22.39
C ASP A 264 -2.27 9.13 -21.94
N LEU A 265 -1.11 8.77 -22.51
CA LEU A 265 0.16 9.47 -22.22
C LEU A 265 0.06 10.95 -22.59
N HIS A 266 -0.47 11.27 -23.76
CA HIS A 266 -0.67 12.66 -24.18
C HIS A 266 -1.68 13.38 -23.28
N SER A 267 -2.76 12.70 -22.90
CA SER A 267 -3.81 13.30 -22.10
C SER A 267 -3.34 13.55 -20.67
N VAL A 268 -2.68 12.59 -20.02
CA VAL A 268 -2.16 12.78 -18.67
C VAL A 268 -1.04 13.82 -18.62
N THR A 269 -0.24 13.96 -19.68
CA THR A 269 0.75 15.06 -19.80
C THR A 269 0.07 16.42 -19.73
N ARG A 270 -1.05 16.62 -20.45
CA ARG A 270 -1.82 17.88 -20.38
C ARG A 270 -2.42 18.09 -18.99
N VAL A 271 -2.95 17.02 -18.38
CA VAL A 271 -3.46 17.06 -17.01
C VAL A 271 -2.36 17.51 -16.04
N TYR A 272 -1.16 16.93 -16.12
CA TYR A 272 -0.05 17.31 -15.24
C TYR A 272 0.38 18.77 -15.44
N ARG A 273 0.39 19.26 -16.67
CA ARG A 273 0.60 20.71 -16.92
C ARG A 273 -0.47 21.56 -16.25
N ARG A 274 -1.74 21.19 -16.39
CA ARG A 274 -2.85 21.90 -15.75
C ARG A 274 -2.74 21.85 -14.23
N VAL A 275 -2.30 20.73 -13.66
CA VAL A 275 -2.03 20.59 -12.22
C VAL A 275 -0.97 21.59 -11.78
N ILE A 276 0.16 21.69 -12.48
CA ILE A 276 1.22 22.66 -12.18
C ILE A 276 0.67 24.08 -12.20
N GLN A 277 -0.01 24.48 -13.29
CA GLN A 277 -0.59 25.81 -13.44
C GLN A 277 -1.58 26.12 -12.30
N THR A 278 -2.56 25.21 -12.08
CA THR A 278 -3.59 25.40 -11.06
C THR A 278 -2.99 25.50 -9.65
N PHE A 279 -1.94 24.72 -9.37
CA PHE A 279 -1.26 24.75 -8.09
C PHE A 279 -0.60 26.11 -7.84
N PHE A 280 0.20 26.60 -8.78
CA PHE A 280 0.86 27.89 -8.62
C PHE A 280 -0.12 29.08 -8.63
N ASP A 281 -1.17 29.02 -9.44
CA ASP A 281 -2.22 30.04 -9.43
C ASP A 281 -2.92 30.20 -8.08
N ARG A 282 -3.02 29.10 -7.31
CA ARG A 282 -3.74 29.08 -6.02
C ARG A 282 -2.87 29.22 -4.79
N PHE A 283 -1.64 28.72 -4.85
CA PHE A 283 -0.80 28.55 -3.67
C PHE A 283 0.54 29.28 -3.73
N ALA A 284 0.93 29.86 -4.88
CA ALA A 284 2.13 30.69 -4.93
C ALA A 284 1.99 31.88 -4.01
N PRO A 285 3.04 32.26 -3.28
CA PRO A 285 3.05 33.52 -2.53
C PRO A 285 2.87 34.70 -3.48
N ALA A 286 2.04 35.66 -3.07
CA ALA A 286 1.77 36.90 -3.83
C ALA A 286 3.02 37.76 -3.95
#